data_072f844bcacc2a6820ce51ac9f515f79
#
_entry.id   072f844bcacc2a6820ce51ac9f515f79
#
_cell.length_a   1.000
_cell.length_b   1.000
_cell.length_c   1.000
_cell.angle_alpha   90.00
_cell.angle_beta   90.00
_cell.angle_gamma   90.00
#
_symmetry.space_group_name_H-M   'P 1'
#
loop_
_entity.id
_entity.type
_entity.pdbx_description
1 polymer ?
#
loop_
_entity_poly.entity_id
_entity_poly.type
_entity_poly.pdbx_seq_one_letter_code
_entity_poly.pdbx_strand_id
1 'polypeptide(L)'
;GKTVIFFHGYKSEPACDFAAMYDFYKSLGCDLIYVHMRAHGKSDGTYIGFGALDRYDVVQWTNKAAELFPDNDIYLHGMSMGAASILQSADLDLNKNVRGIIADCGYSDLNTVFRNLVGKLYHLPTMFVDVFEYVNLLKAGYGFKEASSVRSVSVTEIPLLYICGDCDRYVPKDMALSIFNACKSEKKLLLVPGAGHAASYMCAKDEYEALVRDFIGRKN
;
A
#
# COMPACT_ATOMS: atom_id res chain seq x y z
N GLY A 1 -19.48 10.24 -7.93
CA GLY A 1 -19.39 9.22 -6.89
C GLY A 1 -17.96 9.00 -6.44
N LYS A 2 -17.73 7.96 -5.63
CA LYS A 2 -16.41 7.58 -5.13
C LYS A 2 -16.24 6.07 -5.24
N THR A 3 -15.06 5.64 -5.69
CA THR A 3 -14.67 4.22 -5.73
C THR A 3 -13.42 4.03 -4.91
N VAL A 4 -13.40 3.03 -4.03
CA VAL A 4 -12.21 2.64 -3.28
C VAL A 4 -11.73 1.28 -3.77
N ILE A 5 -10.45 1.20 -4.16
CA ILE A 5 -9.81 -0.05 -4.60
C ILE A 5 -8.89 -0.53 -3.49
N PHE A 6 -9.12 -1.75 -3.00
CA PHE A 6 -8.39 -2.34 -1.88
C PHE A 6 -7.33 -3.33 -2.34
N PHE A 7 -6.09 -3.15 -1.85
CA PHE A 7 -4.92 -3.99 -2.14
C PHE A 7 -4.41 -4.62 -0.83
N HIS A 8 -4.55 -5.93 -0.70
CA HIS A 8 -4.23 -6.67 0.52
C HIS A 8 -2.73 -6.90 0.75
N GLY A 9 -2.38 -7.35 1.95
CA GLY A 9 -1.02 -7.68 2.34
C GLY A 9 -0.50 -9.02 1.79
N TYR A 10 0.77 -9.31 2.11
CA TYR A 10 1.45 -10.54 1.71
C TYR A 10 0.76 -11.79 2.28
N LYS A 11 0.45 -12.75 1.41
CA LYS A 11 -0.27 -13.99 1.75
C LYS A 11 -1.58 -13.77 2.51
N SER A 12 -2.22 -12.63 2.28
CA SER A 12 -3.54 -12.30 2.80
C SER A 12 -4.59 -12.36 1.69
N GLU A 13 -5.80 -11.95 2.03
CA GLU A 13 -6.94 -11.80 1.13
C GLU A 13 -7.66 -10.49 1.44
N PRO A 14 -8.37 -9.90 0.46
CA PRO A 14 -9.07 -8.64 0.69
C PRO A 14 -10.06 -8.69 1.86
N ALA A 15 -10.76 -9.81 2.03
CA ALA A 15 -11.71 -10.00 3.13
C ALA A 15 -11.00 -10.02 4.50
N CYS A 16 -9.81 -10.61 4.58
CA CYS A 16 -9.06 -10.65 5.84
C CYS A 16 -8.61 -9.25 6.29
N ASP A 17 -8.13 -8.45 5.34
CA ASP A 17 -7.55 -7.15 5.66
C ASP A 17 -8.60 -6.03 5.78
N PHE A 18 -9.72 -6.11 5.04
CA PHE A 18 -10.62 -4.98 4.89
C PHE A 18 -12.09 -5.23 5.25
N ALA A 19 -12.48 -6.45 5.63
CA ALA A 19 -13.89 -6.73 5.98
C ALA A 19 -14.40 -5.84 7.11
N ALA A 20 -13.56 -5.55 8.12
CA ALA A 20 -13.92 -4.69 9.26
C ALA A 20 -14.21 -3.23 8.84
N MET A 21 -13.74 -2.80 7.66
CA MET A 21 -13.94 -1.44 7.13
C MET A 21 -15.12 -1.36 6.14
N TYR A 22 -15.78 -2.48 5.82
CA TYR A 22 -16.83 -2.54 4.81
C TYR A 22 -17.98 -1.56 5.10
N ASP A 23 -18.59 -1.68 6.28
CA ASP A 23 -19.74 -0.84 6.66
C ASP A 23 -19.36 0.64 6.72
N PHE A 24 -18.14 0.93 7.18
CA PHE A 24 -17.62 2.29 7.19
C PHE A 24 -17.59 2.91 5.78
N TYR A 25 -16.94 2.27 4.81
CA TYR A 25 -16.87 2.78 3.45
C TYR A 25 -18.23 2.81 2.75
N LYS A 26 -19.10 1.82 3.01
CA LYS A 26 -20.48 1.85 2.50
C LYS A 26 -21.28 3.01 3.08
N SER A 27 -21.09 3.37 4.35
CA SER A 27 -21.72 4.53 4.98
C SER A 27 -21.30 5.87 4.34
N LEU A 28 -20.14 5.90 3.67
CA LEU A 28 -19.63 7.06 2.92
C LEU A 28 -20.15 7.11 1.47
N GLY A 29 -20.97 6.14 1.07
CA GLY A 29 -21.52 6.05 -0.29
C GLY A 29 -20.48 5.60 -1.33
N CYS A 30 -19.42 4.88 -0.92
CA CYS A 30 -18.39 4.41 -1.82
C CYS A 30 -18.79 3.11 -2.53
N ASP A 31 -18.42 3.00 -3.80
CA ASP A 31 -18.29 1.73 -4.52
C ASP A 31 -16.96 1.09 -4.14
N LEU A 32 -16.95 -0.24 -3.93
CA LEU A 32 -15.78 -0.94 -3.38
C LEU A 32 -15.31 -2.02 -4.36
N ILE A 33 -14.01 -1.99 -4.67
CA ILE A 33 -13.34 -3.01 -5.48
C ILE A 33 -12.29 -3.70 -4.62
N TYR A 34 -12.44 -5.01 -4.43
CA TYR A 34 -11.52 -5.83 -3.67
C TYR A 34 -10.64 -6.65 -4.60
N VAL A 35 -9.35 -6.33 -4.66
CA VAL A 35 -8.39 -6.95 -5.58
C VAL A 35 -7.74 -8.15 -4.92
N HIS A 36 -7.83 -9.33 -5.53
CA HIS A 36 -6.83 -10.38 -5.29
C HIS A 36 -5.57 -10.01 -6.05
N MET A 37 -4.50 -9.69 -5.34
CA MET A 37 -3.24 -9.31 -5.98
C MET A 37 -2.61 -10.49 -6.73
N ARG A 38 -1.70 -10.24 -7.66
CA ARG A 38 -1.02 -11.30 -8.44
C ARG A 38 -0.49 -12.42 -7.55
N ALA A 39 -0.57 -13.66 -8.01
CA ALA A 39 -0.19 -14.88 -7.30
C ALA A 39 -0.91 -15.10 -5.95
N HIS A 40 -2.07 -14.45 -5.73
CA HIS A 40 -2.93 -14.66 -4.56
C HIS A 40 -4.38 -14.98 -4.97
N GLY A 41 -5.04 -15.77 -4.14
CA GLY A 41 -6.47 -16.08 -4.28
C GLY A 41 -6.83 -16.63 -5.66
N LYS A 42 -7.68 -15.90 -6.37
CA LYS A 42 -8.16 -16.26 -7.72
C LYS A 42 -7.38 -15.58 -8.86
N SER A 43 -6.40 -14.73 -8.54
CA SER A 43 -5.60 -14.06 -9.55
C SER A 43 -4.47 -14.92 -10.07
N ASP A 44 -4.21 -14.80 -11.37
CA ASP A 44 -3.07 -15.43 -12.01
C ASP A 44 -1.74 -14.88 -11.52
N GLY A 45 -0.66 -15.55 -11.88
CA GLY A 45 0.70 -15.17 -11.57
C GLY A 45 1.48 -16.29 -10.90
N THR A 46 2.76 -16.38 -11.24
CA THR A 46 3.68 -17.38 -10.68
C THR A 46 4.45 -16.82 -9.48
N TYR A 47 4.68 -15.51 -9.49
CA TYR A 47 5.50 -14.82 -8.49
C TYR A 47 4.79 -13.63 -7.89
N ILE A 48 4.93 -13.48 -6.58
CA ILE A 48 4.51 -12.27 -5.85
C ILE A 48 5.52 -11.17 -6.20
N GLY A 49 5.03 -10.00 -6.58
CA GLY A 49 5.88 -8.91 -7.07
C GLY A 49 6.37 -7.95 -5.99
N PHE A 50 5.80 -7.97 -4.79
CA PHE A 50 6.15 -7.11 -3.66
C PHE A 50 6.22 -5.61 -4.00
N GLY A 51 5.35 -5.18 -4.90
CA GLY A 51 5.33 -3.82 -5.42
C GLY A 51 6.11 -3.65 -6.72
N ALA A 52 7.24 -4.34 -6.93
CA ALA A 52 8.04 -4.20 -8.15
C ALA A 52 7.26 -4.58 -9.42
N LEU A 53 6.47 -5.65 -9.36
CA LEU A 53 5.57 -6.06 -10.45
C LEU A 53 4.14 -5.57 -10.22
N ASP A 54 3.67 -5.60 -8.97
CA ASP A 54 2.28 -5.27 -8.61
C ASP A 54 1.93 -3.81 -8.92
N ARG A 55 2.91 -2.90 -8.93
CA ARG A 55 2.70 -1.48 -9.28
C ARG A 55 2.07 -1.29 -10.66
N TYR A 56 2.36 -2.18 -11.60
CA TYR A 56 1.77 -2.14 -12.94
C TYR A 56 0.34 -2.68 -12.95
N ASP A 57 0.03 -3.64 -12.07
CA ASP A 57 -1.34 -4.10 -11.88
C ASP A 57 -2.22 -3.01 -11.27
N VAL A 58 -1.66 -2.19 -10.36
CA VAL A 58 -2.39 -1.04 -9.80
C VAL A 58 -2.86 -0.10 -10.91
N VAL A 59 -1.99 0.21 -11.89
CA VAL A 59 -2.38 1.03 -13.05
C VAL A 59 -3.57 0.41 -13.78
N GLN A 60 -3.53 -0.91 -14.07
CA GLN A 60 -4.63 -1.60 -14.76
C GLN A 60 -5.93 -1.58 -13.94
N TRP A 61 -5.83 -1.74 -12.62
CA TRP A 61 -7.01 -1.66 -11.74
C TRP A 61 -7.61 -0.26 -11.68
N THR A 62 -6.80 0.81 -11.73
CA THR A 62 -7.33 2.19 -11.79
C THR A 62 -8.08 2.43 -13.09
N ASN A 63 -7.57 1.92 -14.22
CA ASN A 63 -8.26 2.00 -15.51
C ASN A 63 -9.55 1.19 -15.49
N LYS A 64 -9.52 -0.03 -14.93
CA LYS A 64 -10.72 -0.87 -14.81
C LYS A 64 -11.79 -0.26 -13.92
N ALA A 65 -11.39 0.38 -12.83
CA ALA A 65 -12.32 1.11 -11.97
C ALA A 65 -12.99 2.28 -12.69
N ALA A 66 -12.23 3.04 -13.50
CA ALA A 66 -12.77 4.14 -14.32
C ALA A 66 -13.71 3.64 -15.44
N GLU A 67 -13.49 2.43 -15.98
CA GLU A 67 -14.45 1.81 -16.91
C GLU A 67 -15.76 1.44 -16.23
N LEU A 68 -15.69 0.87 -15.01
CA LEU A 68 -16.86 0.43 -14.25
C LEU A 68 -17.65 1.60 -13.67
N PHE A 69 -16.96 2.65 -13.26
CA PHE A 69 -17.50 3.82 -12.57
C PHE A 69 -16.89 5.11 -13.16
N PRO A 70 -17.27 5.51 -14.38
CA PRO A 70 -16.57 6.57 -15.13
C PRO A 70 -16.65 7.96 -14.47
N ASP A 71 -17.70 8.22 -13.69
CA ASP A 71 -17.92 9.50 -13.01
C ASP A 71 -17.45 9.53 -11.56
N ASN A 72 -16.76 8.48 -11.11
CA ASN A 72 -16.29 8.39 -9.74
C ASN A 72 -14.83 8.86 -9.59
N ASP A 73 -14.57 9.59 -8.51
CA ASP A 73 -13.23 9.76 -7.98
C ASP A 73 -12.73 8.43 -7.40
N ILE A 74 -11.49 8.07 -7.71
CA ILE A 74 -10.89 6.79 -7.31
C ILE A 74 -9.91 7.03 -6.16
N TYR A 75 -10.02 6.24 -5.12
CA TYR A 75 -9.09 6.20 -4.00
C TYR A 75 -8.47 4.81 -3.90
N LEU A 76 -7.15 4.77 -3.70
CA LEU A 76 -6.41 3.52 -3.51
C LEU A 76 -6.21 3.30 -2.01
N HIS A 77 -6.58 2.14 -1.49
CA HIS A 77 -6.33 1.77 -0.11
C HIS A 77 -5.56 0.46 -0.06
N GLY A 78 -4.36 0.50 0.49
CA GLY A 78 -3.47 -0.67 0.59
C GLY A 78 -3.06 -0.97 2.01
N MET A 79 -2.87 -2.27 2.29
CA MET A 79 -2.34 -2.80 3.54
C MET A 79 -0.98 -3.44 3.29
N SER A 80 0.07 -3.04 4.03
CA SER A 80 1.40 -3.67 4.00
C SER A 80 1.97 -3.77 2.58
N MET A 81 2.09 -4.97 2.00
CA MET A 81 2.52 -5.19 0.60
C MET A 81 1.61 -4.44 -0.39
N GLY A 82 0.30 -4.45 -0.17
CA GLY A 82 -0.65 -3.69 -0.99
C GLY A 82 -0.42 -2.18 -0.88
N ALA A 83 -0.13 -1.69 0.33
CA ALA A 83 0.24 -0.28 0.54
C ALA A 83 1.55 0.08 -0.18
N ALA A 84 2.57 -0.78 -0.12
CA ALA A 84 3.80 -0.57 -0.86
C ALA A 84 3.55 -0.56 -2.38
N SER A 85 2.69 -1.45 -2.88
CA SER A 85 2.35 -1.53 -4.31
C SER A 85 1.69 -0.25 -4.83
N ILE A 86 0.72 0.31 -4.09
CA ILE A 86 0.07 1.57 -4.47
C ILE A 86 1.01 2.77 -4.32
N LEU A 87 1.87 2.81 -3.30
CA LEU A 87 2.89 3.85 -3.15
C LEU A 87 3.91 3.82 -4.30
N GLN A 88 4.35 2.62 -4.69
CA GLN A 88 5.31 2.41 -5.77
C GLN A 88 4.70 2.63 -7.16
N SER A 89 3.39 2.65 -7.29
CA SER A 89 2.71 3.02 -8.54
C SER A 89 2.53 4.52 -8.72
N ALA A 90 2.80 5.33 -7.70
CA ALA A 90 2.50 6.76 -7.68
C ALA A 90 3.34 7.60 -8.68
N ASP A 91 4.41 7.06 -9.25
CA ASP A 91 5.21 7.66 -10.34
C ASP A 91 4.85 7.09 -11.73
N LEU A 92 3.83 6.23 -11.81
CA LEU A 92 3.31 5.70 -13.06
C LEU A 92 2.10 6.49 -13.54
N ASP A 93 1.67 6.23 -14.78
CA ASP A 93 0.50 6.84 -15.39
C ASP A 93 -0.80 6.20 -14.84
N LEU A 94 -1.15 6.54 -13.61
CA LEU A 94 -2.41 6.16 -12.99
C LEU A 94 -3.58 6.88 -13.68
N ASN A 95 -4.75 6.25 -13.67
CA ASN A 95 -5.94 6.88 -14.25
C ASN A 95 -6.18 8.27 -13.63
N LYS A 96 -6.53 9.24 -14.46
CA LYS A 96 -6.77 10.63 -14.07
C LYS A 96 -7.84 10.84 -12.99
N ASN A 97 -8.70 9.85 -12.76
CA ASN A 97 -9.71 9.87 -11.72
C ASN A 97 -9.15 9.50 -10.33
N VAL A 98 -7.89 9.10 -10.21
CA VAL A 98 -7.26 8.81 -8.92
C VAL A 98 -7.04 10.13 -8.17
N ARG A 99 -7.65 10.23 -6.97
CA ARG A 99 -7.67 11.44 -6.12
C ARG A 99 -6.89 11.29 -4.83
N GLY A 100 -6.52 10.06 -4.44
CA GLY A 100 -5.78 9.88 -3.21
C GLY A 100 -5.30 8.45 -2.99
N ILE A 101 -4.22 8.34 -2.23
CA ILE A 101 -3.61 7.10 -1.79
C ILE A 101 -3.73 7.02 -0.27
N ILE A 102 -4.29 5.91 0.24
CA ILE A 102 -4.37 5.57 1.66
C ILE A 102 -3.45 4.35 1.86
N ALA A 103 -2.31 4.55 2.49
CA ALA A 103 -1.30 3.52 2.67
C ALA A 103 -1.18 3.17 4.16
N ASP A 104 -1.62 1.98 4.54
CA ASP A 104 -1.45 1.45 5.90
C ASP A 104 -0.25 0.50 5.94
N CYS A 105 0.74 0.83 6.78
CA CYS A 105 1.97 0.10 7.05
C CYS A 105 2.78 -0.35 5.81
N GLY A 106 2.80 0.47 4.73
CA GLY A 106 3.59 0.20 3.54
C GLY A 106 5.09 0.43 3.77
N TYR A 107 5.96 -0.32 3.09
CA TYR A 107 7.41 -0.20 3.22
C TYR A 107 8.05 0.71 2.16
N SER A 108 9.26 1.22 2.49
CA SER A 108 10.02 2.12 1.63
C SER A 108 10.51 1.46 0.33
N ASP A 109 11.07 0.27 0.47
CA ASP A 109 11.55 -0.59 -0.62
C ASP A 109 11.76 -2.01 -0.11
N LEU A 110 11.84 -2.96 -1.04
CA LEU A 110 11.91 -4.38 -0.72
C LEU A 110 13.24 -4.77 -0.06
N ASN A 111 14.35 -4.17 -0.49
CA ASN A 111 15.66 -4.43 0.09
C ASN A 111 15.69 -4.03 1.57
N THR A 112 15.19 -2.83 1.89
CA THR A 112 15.18 -2.30 3.27
C THR A 112 14.29 -3.14 4.17
N VAL A 113 13.07 -3.51 3.73
CA VAL A 113 12.17 -4.34 4.55
C VAL A 113 12.75 -5.74 4.77
N PHE A 114 13.33 -6.38 3.76
CA PHE A 114 13.93 -7.71 3.93
C PHE A 114 15.16 -7.68 4.83
N ARG A 115 16.03 -6.66 4.73
CA ARG A 115 17.15 -6.52 5.68
C ARG A 115 16.68 -6.30 7.11
N ASN A 116 15.58 -5.57 7.32
CA ASN A 116 14.97 -5.45 8.64
C ASN A 116 14.44 -6.79 9.14
N LEU A 117 13.70 -7.52 8.32
CA LEU A 117 13.15 -8.83 8.68
C LEU A 117 14.27 -9.84 8.98
N VAL A 118 15.21 -10.02 8.06
CA VAL A 118 16.30 -11.00 8.21
C VAL A 118 17.22 -10.62 9.37
N GLY A 119 17.66 -9.37 9.44
CA GLY A 119 18.65 -8.95 10.43
C GLY A 119 18.07 -8.68 11.82
N LYS A 120 17.02 -7.87 11.92
CA LYS A 120 16.49 -7.43 13.21
C LYS A 120 15.42 -8.34 13.80
N LEU A 121 14.56 -8.92 12.95
CA LEU A 121 13.48 -9.78 13.44
C LEU A 121 13.89 -11.23 13.60
N TYR A 122 14.59 -11.79 12.60
CA TYR A 122 15.03 -13.18 12.62
C TYR A 122 16.47 -13.39 13.08
N HIS A 123 17.22 -12.31 13.35
CA HIS A 123 18.62 -12.35 13.80
C HIS A 123 19.56 -13.16 12.89
N LEU A 124 19.32 -13.15 11.58
CA LEU A 124 20.13 -13.83 10.58
C LEU A 124 21.06 -12.84 9.86
N PRO A 125 22.20 -13.31 9.32
CA PRO A 125 23.09 -12.45 8.52
C PRO A 125 22.38 -11.85 7.32
N THR A 126 22.44 -10.52 7.17
CA THR A 126 21.73 -9.78 6.09
C THR A 126 22.27 -10.08 4.69
N MET A 127 23.42 -10.75 4.57
CA MET A 127 23.95 -11.26 3.30
C MET A 127 22.98 -12.22 2.61
N PHE A 128 22.10 -12.91 3.35
CA PHE A 128 21.07 -13.75 2.77
C PHE A 128 20.09 -12.96 1.90
N VAL A 129 19.89 -11.66 2.19
CA VAL A 129 19.04 -10.81 1.36
C VAL A 129 19.62 -10.64 -0.04
N ASP A 130 20.95 -10.52 -0.15
CA ASP A 130 21.63 -10.39 -1.44
C ASP A 130 21.52 -11.70 -2.25
N VAL A 131 21.59 -12.85 -1.59
CA VAL A 131 21.33 -14.15 -2.22
C VAL A 131 19.89 -14.29 -2.66
N PHE A 132 18.93 -13.85 -1.84
CA PHE A 132 17.50 -13.87 -2.20
C PHE A 132 17.22 -12.93 -3.38
N GLU A 133 17.81 -11.73 -3.38
CA GLU A 133 17.70 -10.81 -4.51
C GLU A 133 18.22 -11.44 -5.81
N TYR A 134 19.38 -12.07 -5.77
CA TYR A 134 19.95 -12.73 -6.94
C TYR A 134 19.06 -13.88 -7.46
N VAL A 135 18.57 -14.74 -6.57
CA VAL A 135 17.64 -15.82 -6.94
C VAL A 135 16.32 -15.25 -7.46
N ASN A 136 15.80 -14.20 -6.85
CA ASN A 136 14.57 -13.54 -7.29
C ASN A 136 14.73 -12.93 -8.69
N LEU A 137 15.86 -12.27 -8.95
CA LEU A 137 16.16 -11.71 -10.27
C LEU A 137 16.19 -12.81 -11.35
N LEU A 138 16.80 -13.97 -11.06
CA LEU A 138 16.86 -15.10 -11.99
C LEU A 138 15.50 -15.78 -12.22
N LYS A 139 14.64 -15.84 -11.19
CA LYS A 139 13.38 -16.60 -11.23
C LYS A 139 12.16 -15.72 -11.58
N ALA A 140 12.08 -14.56 -10.99
CA ALA A 140 10.94 -13.64 -11.09
C ALA A 140 11.22 -12.42 -11.98
N GLY A 141 12.49 -12.20 -12.37
CA GLY A 141 12.88 -11.17 -13.32
C GLY A 141 12.94 -9.75 -12.76
N TYR A 142 12.94 -9.56 -11.43
CA TYR A 142 13.05 -8.24 -10.81
C TYR A 142 13.99 -8.22 -9.61
N GLY A 143 14.68 -7.10 -9.41
CA GLY A 143 15.55 -6.84 -8.26
C GLY A 143 14.83 -6.08 -7.13
N PHE A 144 15.37 -6.14 -5.91
CA PHE A 144 14.72 -5.55 -4.72
C PHE A 144 14.80 -4.02 -4.66
N LYS A 145 15.59 -3.39 -5.54
CA LYS A 145 15.75 -1.94 -5.65
C LYS A 145 15.01 -1.32 -6.84
N GLU A 146 14.33 -2.13 -7.65
CA GLU A 146 13.65 -1.66 -8.86
C GLU A 146 12.49 -0.71 -8.54
N ALA A 147 11.76 -0.98 -7.46
CA ALA A 147 10.67 -0.14 -7.01
C ALA A 147 10.95 0.43 -5.61
N SER A 148 10.63 1.71 -5.43
CA SER A 148 10.83 2.42 -4.17
C SER A 148 9.66 3.36 -3.92
N SER A 149 8.96 3.15 -2.81
CA SER A 149 7.88 4.03 -2.37
C SER A 149 8.37 5.46 -2.15
N VAL A 150 9.58 5.61 -1.57
CA VAL A 150 10.21 6.92 -1.33
C VAL A 150 10.41 7.68 -2.64
N ARG A 151 10.94 7.01 -3.68
CA ARG A 151 11.15 7.64 -5.00
C ARG A 151 9.82 8.00 -5.64
N SER A 152 8.88 7.07 -5.68
CA SER A 152 7.62 7.27 -6.38
C SER A 152 6.78 8.39 -5.77
N VAL A 153 6.69 8.46 -4.41
CA VAL A 153 5.93 9.54 -3.77
C VAL A 153 6.63 10.91 -3.85
N SER A 154 7.94 10.94 -4.15
CA SER A 154 8.67 12.21 -4.26
C SER A 154 8.35 13.00 -5.53
N VAL A 155 7.70 12.37 -6.50
CA VAL A 155 7.38 12.98 -7.80
C VAL A 155 5.89 13.03 -8.11
N THR A 156 5.05 12.37 -7.30
CA THR A 156 3.59 12.36 -7.47
C THR A 156 2.97 13.65 -6.96
N GLU A 157 1.85 14.03 -7.59
CA GLU A 157 0.96 15.11 -7.13
C GLU A 157 -0.28 14.54 -6.40
N ILE A 158 -0.45 13.22 -6.37
CA ILE A 158 -1.60 12.55 -5.75
C ILE A 158 -1.48 12.68 -4.23
N PRO A 159 -2.53 13.16 -3.54
CA PRO A 159 -2.55 13.27 -2.08
C PRO A 159 -2.33 11.93 -1.38
N LEU A 160 -1.62 11.95 -0.26
CA LEU A 160 -1.25 10.77 0.52
C LEU A 160 -1.78 10.84 1.95
N LEU A 161 -2.56 9.84 2.36
CA LEU A 161 -2.80 9.52 3.76
C LEU A 161 -1.95 8.30 4.11
N TYR A 162 -0.93 8.50 4.94
CA TYR A 162 -0.10 7.41 5.42
C TYR A 162 -0.46 7.06 6.87
N ILE A 163 -0.64 5.77 7.15
CA ILE A 163 -1.05 5.25 8.45
C ILE A 163 -0.06 4.16 8.87
N CYS A 164 0.36 4.13 10.13
CA CYS A 164 1.17 3.05 10.67
C CYS A 164 1.12 3.00 12.20
N GLY A 165 1.43 1.84 12.75
CA GLY A 165 1.66 1.68 14.19
C GLY A 165 3.10 2.05 14.58
N ASP A 166 3.29 2.63 15.76
CA ASP A 166 4.63 2.96 16.27
C ASP A 166 5.40 1.76 16.84
N CYS A 167 4.70 0.65 17.09
CA CYS A 167 5.26 -0.62 17.54
C CYS A 167 5.37 -1.66 16.41
N ASP A 168 5.26 -1.25 15.16
CA ASP A 168 5.43 -2.15 14.00
C ASP A 168 6.88 -2.63 13.89
N ARG A 169 7.09 -3.95 14.02
CA ARG A 169 8.41 -4.58 13.94
C ARG A 169 8.75 -5.10 12.54
N TYR A 170 7.75 -5.27 11.67
CA TYR A 170 7.93 -5.70 10.27
C TYR A 170 8.32 -4.51 9.40
N VAL A 171 7.54 -3.43 9.49
CA VAL A 171 7.77 -2.17 8.79
C VAL A 171 7.96 -1.06 9.83
N PRO A 172 9.17 -0.87 10.35
CA PRO A 172 9.42 0.13 11.39
C PRO A 172 9.00 1.52 10.97
N LYS A 173 8.55 2.32 11.94
CA LYS A 173 8.09 3.71 11.73
C LYS A 173 9.08 4.59 10.95
N ASP A 174 10.39 4.30 11.00
CA ASP A 174 11.39 5.05 10.24
C ASP A 174 11.21 4.91 8.72
N MET A 175 10.69 3.74 8.24
CA MET A 175 10.30 3.58 6.83
C MET A 175 9.10 4.46 6.49
N ALA A 176 8.09 4.49 7.38
CA ALA A 176 6.93 5.35 7.24
C ALA A 176 7.31 6.84 7.16
N LEU A 177 8.18 7.28 8.08
CA LEU A 177 8.66 8.65 8.11
C LEU A 177 9.49 8.99 6.87
N SER A 178 10.28 8.05 6.34
CA SER A 178 11.06 8.29 5.12
C SER A 178 10.15 8.51 3.91
N ILE A 179 9.08 7.72 3.77
CA ILE A 179 8.07 7.87 2.72
C ILE A 179 7.32 9.21 2.89
N PHE A 180 6.82 9.46 4.10
CA PHE A 180 6.08 10.67 4.41
C PHE A 180 6.91 11.93 4.13
N ASN A 181 8.16 11.97 4.56
CA ASN A 181 9.04 13.12 4.36
C ASN A 181 9.38 13.35 2.88
N ALA A 182 9.53 12.28 2.10
CA ALA A 182 9.82 12.36 0.66
C ALA A 182 8.63 12.84 -0.17
N CYS A 183 7.41 12.57 0.28
CA CYS A 183 6.19 12.95 -0.44
C CYS A 183 6.08 14.48 -0.50
N LYS A 184 5.88 15.03 -1.71
CA LYS A 184 5.75 16.48 -1.97
C LYS A 184 4.31 16.93 -2.15
N SER A 185 3.41 16.01 -2.42
CA SER A 185 1.98 16.30 -2.52
C SER A 185 1.37 16.58 -1.15
N GLU A 186 0.11 16.99 -1.13
CA GLU A 186 -0.64 17.07 0.11
C GLU A 186 -0.59 15.74 0.84
N LYS A 187 -0.28 15.76 2.14
CA LYS A 187 -0.06 14.53 2.91
C LYS A 187 -0.52 14.64 4.35
N LYS A 188 -1.00 13.53 4.87
CA LYS A 188 -1.34 13.34 6.29
C LYS A 188 -0.68 12.07 6.82
N LEU A 189 -0.30 12.06 8.09
CA LEU A 189 0.25 10.92 8.81
C LEU A 189 -0.62 10.63 10.02
N LEU A 190 -1.01 9.36 10.17
CA LEU A 190 -1.52 8.79 11.41
C LEU A 190 -0.50 7.80 11.97
N LEU A 191 0.14 8.16 13.07
CA LEU A 191 1.00 7.27 13.82
C LEU A 191 0.23 6.77 15.05
N VAL A 192 -0.17 5.48 15.04
CA VAL A 192 -1.02 4.88 16.08
C VAL A 192 -0.17 4.35 17.23
N PRO A 193 -0.27 4.92 18.44
CA PRO A 193 0.51 4.47 19.59
C PRO A 193 0.19 3.02 19.97
N GLY A 194 1.23 2.22 20.21
CA GLY A 194 1.11 0.82 20.64
C GLY A 194 0.66 -0.16 19.55
N ALA A 195 0.27 0.31 18.36
CA ALA A 195 -0.15 -0.57 17.28
C ALA A 195 1.05 -1.29 16.65
N GLY A 196 0.88 -2.59 16.42
CA GLY A 196 1.81 -3.40 15.64
C GLY A 196 1.48 -3.34 14.14
N HIS A 197 2.09 -4.27 13.37
CA HIS A 197 1.90 -4.37 11.92
C HIS A 197 0.43 -4.66 11.56
N ALA A 198 -0.14 -3.87 10.65
CA ALA A 198 -1.52 -3.99 10.18
C ALA A 198 -2.59 -3.90 11.29
N ALA A 199 -2.25 -3.32 12.46
CA ALA A 199 -3.16 -3.22 13.60
C ALA A 199 -3.74 -1.82 13.81
N SER A 200 -3.37 -0.85 12.98
CA SER A 200 -3.75 0.57 13.13
C SER A 200 -5.26 0.77 13.24
N TYR A 201 -6.04 0.12 12.37
CA TYR A 201 -7.50 0.23 12.37
C TYR A 201 -8.11 -0.32 13.67
N MET A 202 -7.64 -1.47 14.15
CA MET A 202 -8.16 -2.09 15.36
C MET A 202 -7.80 -1.32 16.64
N CYS A 203 -6.63 -0.66 16.65
CA CYS A 203 -6.14 0.08 17.81
C CYS A 203 -6.71 1.51 17.92
N ALA A 204 -7.05 2.14 16.79
CA ALA A 204 -7.48 3.55 16.74
C ALA A 204 -8.63 3.75 15.74
N LYS A 205 -9.67 2.91 15.82
CA LYS A 205 -10.76 2.85 14.82
C LYS A 205 -11.37 4.23 14.55
N ASP A 206 -11.79 4.94 15.60
CA ASP A 206 -12.51 6.21 15.44
C ASP A 206 -11.64 7.29 14.78
N GLU A 207 -10.36 7.38 15.17
CA GLU A 207 -9.41 8.32 14.60
C GLU A 207 -9.07 7.96 13.14
N TYR A 208 -8.87 6.67 12.87
CA TYR A 208 -8.65 6.13 11.53
C TYR A 208 -9.82 6.49 10.60
N GLU A 209 -11.04 6.18 11.01
CA GLU A 209 -12.25 6.47 10.23
C GLU A 209 -12.47 7.98 10.04
N ALA A 210 -12.22 8.78 11.07
CA ALA A 210 -12.33 10.25 10.97
C ALA A 210 -11.35 10.81 9.92
N LEU A 211 -10.09 10.36 9.94
CA LEU A 211 -9.08 10.82 8.98
C LEU A 211 -9.37 10.35 7.55
N VAL A 212 -9.79 9.09 7.37
CA VAL A 212 -10.18 8.57 6.06
C VAL A 212 -11.40 9.32 5.53
N ARG A 213 -12.42 9.56 6.36
CA ARG A 213 -13.62 10.34 6.00
C ARG A 213 -13.25 11.74 5.52
N ASP A 214 -12.40 12.45 6.26
CA ASP A 214 -11.93 13.77 5.88
C ASP A 214 -11.13 13.72 4.57
N PHE A 215 -10.23 12.73 4.43
CA PHE A 215 -9.38 12.57 3.26
C PHE A 215 -10.16 12.32 1.97
N ILE A 216 -11.15 11.42 1.98
CA ILE A 216 -11.97 11.13 0.79
C ILE A 216 -13.17 12.07 0.63
N GLY A 217 -13.51 12.86 1.65
CA GLY A 217 -14.61 13.83 1.64
C GLY A 217 -14.27 15.16 0.99
N ARG A 218 -12.99 15.42 0.71
CA ARG A 218 -12.54 16.70 0.13
C ARG A 218 -13.10 16.87 -1.27
N LYS A 219 -13.56 18.08 -1.54
CA LYS A 219 -13.87 18.52 -2.90
C LYS A 219 -12.57 19.12 -3.45
N ASN A 220 -11.98 18.49 -4.45
CA ASN A 220 -10.91 19.06 -5.24
C ASN A 220 -11.46 20.07 -6.22
#